data_d2e333494c367a5734481473e387f20e
#
_entry.id   d2e333494c367a5734481473e387f20e
#
_cell.length_a   1.000
_cell.length_b   1.000
_cell.length_c   1.000
_cell.angle_alpha   90.00
_cell.angle_beta   90.00
_cell.angle_gamma   90.00
#
_symmetry.space_group_name_H-M   'P 1'
#
loop_
_entity.id
_entity.type
_entity.pdbx_description
1 polymer ?
#
loop_
_entity_poly.entity_id
_entity_poly.type
_entity_poly.pdbx_seq_one_letter_code
_entity_poly.pdbx_strand_id
1 'polypeptide(L)'
;MPGRCCPRGRAGQALVETALVFPLLIVVSLGLLQVALYAHARDVLLSAAQEGARQAAEDGRSLDDGYARVDELARAGLGTTVRPLVTHGRLDPEQVEMTIDTSLSPILPLPLAEGLPVHVRASVTRERFRAHGGAP
;
A
#
# COMPACT_ATOMS: atom_id res chain seq x y z
N MET A 1 71.28 5.08 -1.56
CA MET A 1 70.00 5.04 -2.32
C MET A 1 68.94 4.43 -1.41
N PRO A 2 67.93 5.17 -0.93
CA PRO A 2 66.89 4.62 -0.08
C PRO A 2 65.81 3.96 -0.95
N GLY A 3 65.53 2.68 -0.68
CA GLY A 3 64.49 1.90 -1.35
C GLY A 3 63.09 2.44 -1.04
N ARG A 4 62.35 2.78 -2.10
CA ARG A 4 60.94 3.15 -2.02
C ARG A 4 60.08 1.91 -1.68
N CYS A 5 59.71 1.77 -0.42
CA CYS A 5 58.64 0.85 -0.04
C CYS A 5 57.34 1.28 -0.71
N CYS A 6 56.87 0.56 -1.72
CA CYS A 6 55.56 0.74 -2.32
C CYS A 6 54.49 0.27 -1.32
N PRO A 7 53.55 1.12 -0.89
CA PRO A 7 52.42 0.71 -0.04
C PRO A 7 51.31 0.03 -0.88
N ARG A 8 51.60 -1.17 -1.41
CA ARG A 8 50.64 -1.93 -2.21
C ARG A 8 49.52 -2.61 -1.40
N GLY A 9 49.66 -2.68 -0.07
CA GLY A 9 48.69 -3.41 0.77
C GLY A 9 47.36 -2.70 1.04
N ARG A 10 47.35 -1.36 1.09
CA ARG A 10 46.16 -0.58 1.48
C ARG A 10 45.12 -0.45 0.36
N ALA A 11 45.52 -0.37 -0.90
CA ALA A 11 44.62 -0.27 -2.03
C ALA A 11 43.79 -1.57 -2.22
N GLY A 12 44.40 -2.74 -2.01
CA GLY A 12 43.72 -4.02 -2.10
C GLY A 12 42.69 -4.22 -0.99
N GLN A 13 43.00 -3.80 0.24
CA GLN A 13 42.10 -3.91 1.38
C GLN A 13 40.84 -3.04 1.19
N ALA A 14 40.97 -1.81 0.73
CA ALA A 14 39.85 -0.91 0.46
C ALA A 14 38.94 -1.43 -0.66
N LEU A 15 39.48 -2.11 -1.67
CA LEU A 15 38.68 -2.73 -2.74
C LEU A 15 37.84 -3.90 -2.19
N VAL A 16 38.41 -4.74 -1.33
CA VAL A 16 37.68 -5.86 -0.73
C VAL A 16 36.58 -5.35 0.21
N GLU A 17 36.86 -4.33 1.00
CA GLU A 17 35.89 -3.71 1.89
C GLU A 17 34.72 -3.11 1.09
N THR A 18 34.99 -2.35 0.03
CA THR A 18 33.96 -1.79 -0.85
C THR A 18 33.16 -2.90 -1.53
N ALA A 19 33.79 -3.98 -1.98
CA ALA A 19 33.11 -5.10 -2.62
C ALA A 19 32.14 -5.83 -1.67
N LEU A 20 32.40 -5.82 -0.37
CA LEU A 20 31.52 -6.41 0.64
C LEU A 20 30.41 -5.45 1.09
N VAL A 21 30.73 -4.16 1.25
CA VAL A 21 29.78 -3.15 1.73
C VAL A 21 28.76 -2.77 0.68
N PHE A 22 29.17 -2.68 -0.59
CA PHE A 22 28.31 -2.21 -1.67
C PHE A 22 27.06 -3.09 -1.89
N PRO A 23 27.16 -4.43 -1.96
CA PRO A 23 25.97 -5.29 -2.04
C PRO A 23 25.05 -5.16 -0.84
N LEU A 24 25.62 -4.99 0.37
CA LEU A 24 24.83 -4.79 1.58
C LEU A 24 24.02 -3.49 1.51
N LEU A 25 24.62 -2.40 1.06
CA LEU A 25 23.93 -1.12 0.87
C LEU A 25 22.81 -1.22 -0.15
N ILE A 26 22.99 -1.97 -1.24
CA ILE A 26 21.94 -2.22 -2.23
C ILE A 26 20.76 -2.96 -1.59
N VAL A 27 21.03 -4.04 -0.86
CA VAL A 27 19.98 -4.83 -0.22
C VAL A 27 19.19 -3.98 0.79
N VAL A 28 19.89 -3.20 1.61
CA VAL A 28 19.24 -2.28 2.58
C VAL A 28 18.41 -1.23 1.86
N SER A 29 18.92 -0.62 0.80
CA SER A 29 18.21 0.40 0.03
C SER A 29 16.95 -0.16 -0.64
N LEU A 30 17.04 -1.36 -1.22
CA LEU A 30 15.88 -2.04 -1.80
C LEU A 30 14.85 -2.43 -0.73
N GLY A 31 15.30 -2.84 0.45
CA GLY A 31 14.42 -3.13 1.59
C GLY A 31 13.64 -1.89 2.04
N LEU A 32 14.31 -0.74 2.16
CA LEU A 32 13.65 0.54 2.48
C LEU A 32 12.65 0.96 1.40
N LEU A 33 13.01 0.80 0.13
CA LEU A 33 12.10 1.08 -0.99
C LEU A 33 10.86 0.16 -0.93
N GLN A 34 11.03 -1.12 -0.63
CA GLN A 34 9.93 -2.07 -0.47
C GLN A 34 8.95 -1.63 0.63
N VAL A 35 9.46 -1.19 1.79
CA VAL A 35 8.63 -0.68 2.89
C VAL A 35 7.88 0.59 2.48
N ALA A 36 8.55 1.52 1.80
CA ALA A 36 7.92 2.75 1.33
C ALA A 36 6.80 2.48 0.34
N LEU A 37 7.00 1.56 -0.61
CA LEU A 37 5.97 1.16 -1.57
C LEU A 37 4.78 0.46 -0.90
N TYR A 38 5.05 -0.39 0.10
CA TYR A 38 4.00 -1.03 0.88
C TYR A 38 3.14 0.01 1.63
N ALA A 39 3.79 0.96 2.30
CA ALA A 39 3.10 2.03 3.01
C ALA A 39 2.24 2.88 2.05
N HIS A 40 2.82 3.29 0.91
CA HIS A 40 2.09 4.02 -0.13
C HIS A 40 0.86 3.26 -0.64
N ALA A 41 1.02 1.98 -0.96
CA ALA A 41 -0.09 1.17 -1.44
C ALA A 41 -1.20 1.02 -0.39
N ARG A 42 -0.83 0.85 0.89
CA ARG A 42 -1.79 0.80 2.00
C ARG A 42 -2.58 2.10 2.13
N ASP A 43 -1.91 3.25 2.00
CA ASP A 43 -2.56 4.57 2.10
C ASP A 43 -3.53 4.82 0.93
N VAL A 44 -3.14 4.44 -0.29
CA VAL A 44 -4.02 4.51 -1.47
C VAL A 44 -5.26 3.63 -1.28
N LEU A 45 -5.08 2.38 -0.83
CA LEU A 45 -6.19 1.45 -0.61
C LEU A 45 -7.11 1.92 0.52
N LEU A 46 -6.56 2.49 1.59
CA LEU A 46 -7.34 3.06 2.68
C LEU A 46 -8.20 4.23 2.20
N SER A 47 -7.62 5.13 1.40
CA SER A 47 -8.34 6.25 0.80
C SER A 47 -9.44 5.75 -0.16
N ALA A 48 -9.16 4.71 -0.95
CA ALA A 48 -10.14 4.10 -1.84
C ALA A 48 -11.30 3.46 -1.05
N ALA A 49 -11.00 2.75 0.05
CA ALA A 49 -12.02 2.17 0.93
C ALA A 49 -12.91 3.23 1.58
N GLN A 50 -12.32 4.34 2.04
CA GLN A 50 -13.07 5.46 2.62
C GLN A 50 -14.00 6.12 1.60
N GLU A 51 -13.52 6.39 0.39
CA GLU A 51 -14.32 7.00 -0.65
C GLU A 51 -15.40 6.06 -1.18
N GLY A 52 -15.09 4.76 -1.32
CA GLY A 52 -16.08 3.74 -1.67
C GLY A 52 -17.17 3.60 -0.62
N ALA A 53 -16.81 3.59 0.67
CA ALA A 53 -17.78 3.56 1.77
C ALA A 53 -18.65 4.82 1.79
N ARG A 54 -18.07 6.00 1.54
CA ARG A 54 -18.78 7.26 1.44
C ARG A 54 -19.78 7.25 0.30
N GLN A 55 -19.37 6.80 -0.89
CA GLN A 55 -20.25 6.72 -2.05
C GLN A 55 -21.42 5.74 -1.82
N ALA A 56 -21.16 4.59 -1.18
CA ALA A 56 -22.21 3.64 -0.83
C ALA A 56 -23.12 4.15 0.30
N ALA A 57 -22.69 5.14 1.10
CA ALA A 57 -23.49 5.73 2.17
C ALA A 57 -24.45 6.83 1.67
N GLU A 58 -24.26 7.36 0.47
CA GLU A 58 -25.13 8.38 -0.14
C GLU A 58 -26.52 7.82 -0.42
N ASP A 59 -27.55 8.67 -0.28
CA ASP A 59 -28.93 8.28 -0.55
C ASP A 59 -29.14 7.83 -2.00
N GLY A 60 -29.76 6.65 -2.16
CA GLY A 60 -30.04 6.07 -3.47
C GLY A 60 -28.87 5.34 -4.12
N ARG A 61 -27.73 5.24 -3.44
CA ARG A 61 -26.56 4.46 -3.88
C ARG A 61 -26.57 3.06 -3.29
N SER A 62 -25.85 2.17 -3.96
CA SER A 62 -25.69 0.76 -3.59
C SER A 62 -24.24 0.44 -3.18
N LEU A 63 -24.03 -0.74 -2.60
CA LEU A 63 -22.67 -1.25 -2.39
C LEU A 63 -21.90 -1.43 -3.68
N ASP A 64 -22.59 -1.75 -4.79
CA ASP A 64 -21.95 -1.94 -6.10
C ASP A 64 -21.33 -0.63 -6.63
N ASP A 65 -22.01 0.51 -6.38
CA ASP A 65 -21.43 1.84 -6.70
C ASP A 65 -20.16 2.10 -5.88
N GLY A 66 -20.17 1.70 -4.60
CA GLY A 66 -19.01 1.77 -3.72
C GLY A 66 -17.85 0.89 -4.22
N TYR A 67 -18.13 -0.35 -4.63
CA TYR A 67 -17.11 -1.26 -5.19
C TYR A 67 -16.51 -0.72 -6.47
N ALA A 68 -17.32 -0.19 -7.38
CA ALA A 68 -16.85 0.42 -8.61
C ALA A 68 -15.89 1.59 -8.33
N ARG A 69 -16.20 2.40 -7.32
CA ARG A 69 -15.35 3.52 -6.91
C ARG A 69 -14.04 3.07 -6.31
N VAL A 70 -14.05 2.03 -5.45
CA VAL A 70 -12.83 1.44 -4.90
C VAL A 70 -11.91 0.95 -6.03
N ASP A 71 -12.47 0.20 -6.99
CA ASP A 71 -11.72 -0.36 -8.11
C ASP A 71 -11.10 0.74 -9.00
N GLU A 72 -11.86 1.79 -9.29
CA GLU A 72 -11.38 2.96 -10.03
C GLU A 72 -10.18 3.63 -9.34
N LEU A 73 -10.31 3.93 -8.05
CA LEU A 73 -9.27 4.63 -7.29
C LEU A 73 -8.03 3.76 -7.06
N ALA A 74 -8.23 2.47 -6.77
CA ALA A 74 -7.12 1.54 -6.60
C ALA A 74 -6.32 1.38 -7.91
N ARG A 75 -6.99 1.28 -9.07
CA ARG A 75 -6.32 1.23 -10.38
C ARG A 75 -5.63 2.54 -10.72
N ALA A 76 -6.24 3.67 -10.41
CA ALA A 76 -5.63 4.98 -10.67
C ALA A 76 -4.36 5.20 -9.84
N GLY A 77 -4.34 4.74 -8.57
CA GLY A 77 -3.22 4.95 -7.67
C GLY A 77 -2.12 3.88 -7.75
N LEU A 78 -2.47 2.63 -8.01
CA LEU A 78 -1.54 1.50 -7.95
C LEU A 78 -1.33 0.79 -9.29
N GLY A 79 -2.10 1.15 -10.31
CA GLY A 79 -2.01 0.55 -11.65
C GLY A 79 -2.26 -0.96 -11.61
N THR A 80 -1.44 -1.70 -12.39
CA THR A 80 -1.53 -3.17 -12.49
C THR A 80 -0.68 -3.91 -11.46
N THR A 81 -0.05 -3.21 -10.53
CA THR A 81 0.86 -3.77 -9.53
C THR A 81 0.13 -4.54 -8.43
N VAL A 82 -1.17 -4.30 -8.32
CA VAL A 82 -2.04 -4.94 -7.33
C VAL A 82 -2.66 -6.19 -7.92
N ARG A 83 -2.58 -7.30 -7.21
CA ARG A 83 -3.30 -8.54 -7.53
C ARG A 83 -4.81 -8.33 -7.36
N PRO A 84 -5.66 -9.29 -7.82
CA PRO A 84 -7.11 -9.08 -7.79
C PRO A 84 -7.55 -8.54 -6.43
N LEU A 85 -8.26 -7.42 -6.50
CA LEU A 85 -8.81 -6.73 -5.35
C LEU A 85 -10.06 -7.49 -4.90
N VAL A 86 -10.07 -7.97 -3.66
CA VAL A 86 -11.26 -8.54 -3.04
C VAL A 86 -11.84 -7.49 -2.12
N THR A 87 -12.99 -6.94 -2.51
CA THR A 87 -13.66 -5.90 -1.73
C THR A 87 -14.94 -6.49 -1.09
N HIS A 88 -15.05 -6.33 0.21
CA HIS A 88 -16.24 -6.72 0.98
C HIS A 88 -16.87 -5.47 1.57
N GLY A 89 -18.16 -5.28 1.34
CA GLY A 89 -18.95 -4.21 1.92
C GLY A 89 -20.00 -4.77 2.87
N ARG A 90 -20.24 -4.07 3.98
CA ARG A 90 -21.37 -4.30 4.88
C ARG A 90 -22.17 -3.02 4.98
N LEU A 91 -23.47 -3.14 4.73
CA LEU A 91 -24.42 -2.06 4.85
C LEU A 91 -25.24 -2.26 6.13
N ASP A 92 -24.92 -1.52 7.17
CA ASP A 92 -25.72 -1.45 8.39
C ASP A 92 -26.64 -0.21 8.35
N PRO A 93 -27.74 -0.17 9.15
CA PRO A 93 -28.66 0.97 9.17
C PRO A 93 -27.99 2.31 9.48
N GLU A 94 -26.90 2.31 10.25
CA GLU A 94 -26.21 3.50 10.73
C GLU A 94 -24.85 3.74 10.12
N GLN A 95 -24.25 2.69 9.53
CA GLN A 95 -22.88 2.78 8.97
C GLN A 95 -22.71 1.88 7.77
N VAL A 96 -21.82 2.31 6.88
CA VAL A 96 -21.31 1.50 5.78
C VAL A 96 -19.86 1.17 6.09
N GLU A 97 -19.55 -0.12 6.01
CA GLU A 97 -18.19 -0.61 6.19
C GLU A 97 -17.67 -1.17 4.87
N MET A 98 -16.44 -0.83 4.52
CA MET A 98 -15.75 -1.33 3.34
C MET A 98 -14.41 -1.93 3.76
N THR A 99 -14.18 -3.17 3.37
CA THR A 99 -12.93 -3.90 3.62
C THR A 99 -12.31 -4.30 2.29
N ILE A 100 -11.01 -4.07 2.14
CA ILE A 100 -10.26 -4.44 0.95
C ILE A 100 -9.14 -5.40 1.35
N ASP A 101 -9.11 -6.54 0.70
CA ASP A 101 -8.07 -7.56 0.81
C ASP A 101 -7.34 -7.69 -0.52
N THR A 102 -6.03 -7.57 -0.49
CA THR A 102 -5.19 -7.72 -1.68
C THR A 102 -3.77 -8.14 -1.29
N SER A 103 -2.94 -8.42 -2.28
CA SER A 103 -1.52 -8.67 -2.08
C SER A 103 -0.67 -7.88 -3.07
N LEU A 104 0.45 -7.35 -2.59
CA LEU A 104 1.44 -6.63 -3.39
C LEU A 104 2.55 -7.57 -3.80
N SER A 105 2.95 -7.51 -5.07
CA SER A 105 4.11 -8.25 -5.55
C SER A 105 5.39 -7.64 -4.97
N PRO A 106 6.25 -8.43 -4.30
CA PRO A 106 7.50 -7.92 -3.78
C PRO A 106 8.48 -7.60 -4.92
N ILE A 107 9.26 -6.53 -4.78
CA ILE A 107 10.33 -6.17 -5.73
C ILE A 107 11.53 -7.11 -5.55
N LEU A 108 11.82 -7.47 -4.29
CA LEU A 108 12.84 -8.46 -3.99
C LEU A 108 12.25 -9.87 -4.10
N PRO A 109 12.79 -10.75 -4.93
CA PRO A 109 12.39 -12.15 -5.01
C PRO A 109 12.89 -12.89 -3.77
N LEU A 110 12.26 -12.63 -2.63
CA LEU A 110 12.50 -13.40 -1.42
C LEU A 110 11.71 -14.71 -1.51
N PRO A 111 12.32 -15.87 -1.18
CA PRO A 111 11.64 -17.17 -1.27
C PRO A 111 10.45 -17.35 -0.34
N LEU A 112 10.14 -16.34 0.47
CA LEU A 112 9.06 -16.32 1.47
C LEU A 112 7.79 -15.60 1.00
N ALA A 113 7.74 -15.05 -0.23
CA ALA A 113 6.69 -14.09 -0.55
C ALA A 113 5.84 -14.51 -1.75
N GLU A 114 4.76 -15.21 -1.49
CA GLU A 114 3.60 -15.28 -2.39
C GLU A 114 2.89 -13.91 -2.55
N GLY A 115 3.48 -12.85 -2.03
CA GLY A 115 2.96 -11.48 -1.97
C GLY A 115 2.87 -10.96 -0.55
N LEU A 116 2.98 -9.65 -0.38
CA LEU A 116 2.76 -8.98 0.90
C LEU A 116 1.26 -8.71 1.06
N PRO A 117 0.56 -9.35 2.01
CA PRO A 117 -0.86 -9.13 2.20
C PRO A 117 -1.10 -7.71 2.70
N VAL A 118 -2.10 -7.04 2.10
CA VAL A 118 -2.60 -5.74 2.53
C VAL A 118 -4.06 -5.89 2.87
N HIS A 119 -4.40 -5.56 4.10
CA HIS A 119 -5.76 -5.53 4.61
C HIS A 119 -6.08 -4.13 5.08
N VAL A 120 -7.13 -3.51 4.53
CA VAL A 120 -7.60 -2.19 4.94
C VAL A 120 -9.10 -2.23 5.18
N ARG A 121 -9.53 -1.42 6.15
CA ARG A 121 -10.93 -1.31 6.54
C ARG A 121 -11.28 0.15 6.75
N ALA A 122 -12.41 0.57 6.22
CA ALA A 122 -12.98 1.90 6.42
C ALA A 122 -14.45 1.79 6.78
N SER A 123 -14.94 2.69 7.62
CA SER A 123 -16.33 2.80 7.97
C SER A 123 -16.78 4.26 7.90
N VAL A 124 -17.99 4.48 7.37
CA VAL A 124 -18.61 5.80 7.25
C VAL A 124 -20.01 5.72 7.82
N THR A 125 -20.36 6.68 8.68
CA THR A 125 -21.70 6.81 9.24
C THR A 125 -22.66 7.33 8.16
N ARG A 126 -23.83 6.70 8.06
CA ARG A 126 -24.92 7.11 7.19
C ARG A 126 -25.63 8.31 7.80
N GLU A 127 -25.57 9.46 7.17
CA GLU A 127 -26.39 10.60 7.56
C GLU A 127 -27.83 10.38 7.08
N ARG A 128 -28.73 10.02 8.00
CA ARG A 128 -30.15 10.08 7.75
C ARG A 128 -30.62 11.49 8.03
N PHE A 129 -30.92 12.25 7.00
CA PHE A 129 -31.71 13.48 7.18
C PHE A 129 -33.08 13.07 7.74
N ARG A 130 -33.25 13.15 9.07
CA ARG A 130 -34.58 13.23 9.65
C ARG A 130 -35.14 14.58 9.20
N ALA A 131 -36.01 14.56 8.20
CA ALA A 131 -36.88 15.70 7.97
C ALA A 131 -37.53 15.99 9.32
N HIS A 132 -37.18 17.08 9.98
CA HIS A 132 -37.91 17.62 11.11
C HIS A 132 -39.29 17.95 10.51
N GLY A 133 -40.23 17.03 10.67
CA GLY A 133 -41.62 17.28 10.40
C GLY A 133 -42.01 18.50 11.24
N GLY A 134 -42.20 19.60 10.56
CA GLY A 134 -42.83 20.76 11.16
C GLY A 134 -44.17 20.29 11.73
N ALA A 135 -44.29 20.34 13.05
CA ALA A 135 -45.58 20.25 13.69
C ALA A 135 -46.38 21.52 13.35
N PRO A 136 -47.69 21.39 13.12
CA PRO A 136 -48.59 22.50 12.84
C PRO A 136 -48.71 23.46 14.02
#